data_78d6a2d2a55963299fd193763489e1bf
#
_entry.id   78d6a2d2a55963299fd193763489e1bf
#
_cell.length_a   1.000
_cell.length_b   1.000
_cell.length_c   1.000
_cell.angle_alpha   90.00
_cell.angle_beta   90.00
_cell.angle_gamma   90.00
#
_symmetry.space_group_name_H-M   'P 1'
#
loop_
_entity.id
_entity.type
_entity.pdbx_description
1 polymer ?
#
loop_
_entity_poly.entity_id
_entity_poly.type
_entity_poly.pdbx_seq_one_letter_code
_entity_poly.pdbx_strand_id
1 'polypeptide(L)'
;MLPISAMPEGTVVCNLEEKSGDRGRIARTSGNYATIIAHNLDTRRTRVKMPSGAKKILPSACRGMVGIVAGGGRVDKPMLKAGRAYHKYKAKRNCWPKVRGVCMNPVEHPHGGGN
;
A
#
# COMPACT_ATOMS: atom_id res chain seq x y z
N MET A 1 -16.20 -10.16 -5.95
CA MET A 1 -15.71 -9.13 -6.85
C MET A 1 -16.88 -8.45 -7.52
N LEU A 2 -16.96 -7.12 -7.44
CA LEU A 2 -18.09 -6.33 -7.98
C LEU A 2 -17.59 -5.06 -8.61
N PRO A 3 -18.34 -4.48 -9.59
CA PRO A 3 -18.08 -3.10 -10.01
C PRO A 3 -18.27 -2.14 -8.84
N ILE A 4 -17.45 -1.11 -8.74
CA ILE A 4 -17.57 -0.18 -7.61
C ILE A 4 -18.87 0.61 -7.63
N SER A 5 -19.52 0.75 -8.79
CA SER A 5 -20.84 1.37 -8.88
C SER A 5 -21.93 0.60 -8.12
N ALA A 6 -21.75 -0.69 -7.92
CA ALA A 6 -22.71 -1.55 -7.21
C ALA A 6 -22.50 -1.54 -5.69
N MET A 7 -21.48 -0.86 -5.20
CA MET A 7 -21.13 -0.83 -3.78
C MET A 7 -21.65 0.45 -3.13
N PRO A 8 -22.25 0.35 -1.91
CA PRO A 8 -22.63 1.55 -1.16
C PRO A 8 -21.43 2.40 -0.78
N GLU A 9 -21.65 3.68 -0.52
CA GLU A 9 -20.63 4.56 0.03
C GLU A 9 -20.17 4.04 1.40
N GLY A 10 -18.87 4.17 1.67
CA GLY A 10 -18.28 3.65 2.90
C GLY A 10 -17.82 2.20 2.81
N THR A 11 -18.05 1.52 1.69
CA THR A 11 -17.60 0.13 1.50
C THR A 11 -16.06 0.08 1.45
N VAL A 12 -15.51 -0.87 2.21
CA VAL A 12 -14.07 -1.16 2.20
C VAL A 12 -13.76 -2.17 1.10
N VAL A 13 -12.85 -1.81 0.21
CA VAL A 13 -12.50 -2.63 -0.95
C VAL A 13 -10.99 -2.79 -1.08
N CYS A 14 -10.55 -3.84 -1.74
CA CYS A 14 -9.15 -4.08 -2.06
C CYS A 14 -9.01 -4.57 -3.49
N ASN A 15 -7.78 -4.63 -3.99
CA ASN A 15 -7.45 -5.07 -5.35
C ASN A 15 -8.32 -4.34 -6.39
N LEU A 16 -8.38 -3.01 -6.26
CA LEU A 16 -9.24 -2.16 -7.06
C LEU A 16 -8.58 -1.82 -8.39
N GLU A 17 -9.35 -1.87 -9.47
CA GLU A 17 -8.87 -1.48 -10.79
C GLU A 17 -8.78 0.03 -10.92
N GLU A 18 -7.69 0.53 -11.51
CA GLU A 18 -7.54 1.94 -11.87
C GLU A 18 -8.27 2.25 -13.16
N LYS A 19 -8.21 1.33 -14.11
CA LYS A 19 -8.93 1.37 -15.36
C LYS A 19 -9.71 0.07 -15.50
N SER A 20 -10.89 0.13 -16.09
CA SER A 20 -11.72 -1.06 -16.27
C SER A 20 -10.94 -2.15 -17.02
N GLY A 21 -10.86 -3.32 -16.43
CA GLY A 21 -10.22 -4.49 -17.03
C GLY A 21 -8.72 -4.61 -16.81
N ASP A 22 -8.10 -3.78 -15.94
CA ASP A 22 -6.65 -3.83 -15.73
C ASP A 22 -6.21 -4.84 -14.65
N ARG A 23 -7.12 -5.64 -14.15
CA ARG A 23 -6.88 -6.74 -13.19
C ARG A 23 -6.51 -6.28 -11.76
N GLY A 24 -6.68 -5.01 -11.46
CA GLY A 24 -6.42 -4.48 -10.12
C GLY A 24 -5.03 -3.89 -9.95
N ARG A 25 -5.00 -2.66 -9.44
CA ARG A 25 -3.74 -1.92 -9.21
C ARG A 25 -3.69 -1.20 -7.86
N ILE A 26 -4.82 -1.01 -7.21
CA ILE A 26 -4.93 -0.18 -6.00
C ILE A 26 -5.24 -1.08 -4.81
N ALA A 27 -4.65 -0.77 -3.65
CA ALA A 27 -4.88 -1.47 -2.38
C ALA A 27 -4.60 -2.97 -2.49
N ARG A 28 -3.37 -3.35 -2.85
CA ARG A 28 -2.98 -4.74 -3.08
C ARG A 28 -2.01 -5.29 -2.03
N THR A 29 -1.32 -4.43 -1.29
CA THR A 29 -0.35 -4.89 -0.29
C THR A 29 -1.05 -5.38 0.97
N SER A 30 -0.37 -6.24 1.73
CA SER A 30 -0.94 -6.93 2.91
C SER A 30 -1.60 -5.96 3.89
N GLY A 31 -2.85 -6.25 4.24
CA GLY A 31 -3.61 -5.46 5.20
C GLY A 31 -4.17 -4.15 4.68
N ASN A 32 -3.91 -3.77 3.45
CA ASN A 32 -4.38 -2.51 2.88
C ASN A 32 -5.80 -2.61 2.34
N TYR A 33 -6.44 -1.45 2.27
CA TYR A 33 -7.79 -1.33 1.72
C TYR A 33 -8.00 0.10 1.23
N ALA A 34 -9.01 0.28 0.37
CA ALA A 34 -9.50 1.58 -0.04
C ALA A 34 -10.95 1.71 0.42
N THR A 35 -11.45 2.95 0.53
CA THR A 35 -12.82 3.21 0.95
C THR A 35 -13.54 4.00 -0.11
N ILE A 36 -14.74 3.56 -0.48
CA ILE A 36 -15.58 4.28 -1.43
C ILE A 36 -16.19 5.48 -0.70
N ILE A 37 -15.97 6.69 -1.23
CA ILE A 37 -16.42 7.94 -0.61
C ILE A 37 -17.75 8.38 -1.19
N ALA A 38 -17.86 8.50 -2.51
CA ALA A 38 -19.04 9.02 -3.18
C ALA A 38 -19.13 8.53 -4.60
N HIS A 39 -20.36 8.44 -5.12
CA HIS A 39 -20.63 8.12 -6.51
C HIS A 39 -21.20 9.34 -7.22
N ASN A 40 -20.75 9.58 -8.46
CA ASN A 40 -21.35 10.56 -9.34
C ASN A 40 -22.03 9.81 -10.49
N LEU A 41 -23.34 9.73 -10.44
CA LEU A 41 -24.12 8.98 -11.41
C LEU A 41 -24.12 9.64 -12.80
N ASP A 42 -24.00 10.96 -12.85
CA ASP A 42 -24.04 11.70 -14.11
C ASP A 42 -22.79 11.45 -14.96
N THR A 43 -21.61 11.45 -14.32
CA THR A 43 -20.34 11.22 -15.00
C THR A 43 -19.90 9.76 -14.96
N ARG A 44 -20.62 8.89 -14.23
CA ARG A 44 -20.29 7.48 -14.01
C ARG A 44 -18.88 7.32 -13.42
N ARG A 45 -18.57 8.13 -12.42
CA ARG A 45 -17.30 8.09 -11.71
C ARG A 45 -17.52 7.94 -10.21
N THR A 46 -16.57 7.32 -9.56
CA THR A 46 -16.61 7.06 -8.12
C THR A 46 -15.36 7.63 -7.49
N ARG A 47 -15.53 8.34 -6.37
CA ARG A 47 -14.42 8.88 -5.59
C ARG A 47 -14.03 7.87 -4.52
N VAL A 48 -12.74 7.56 -4.46
CA VAL A 48 -12.19 6.53 -3.58
C VAL A 48 -11.03 7.11 -2.79
N LYS A 49 -10.98 6.78 -1.49
CA LYS A 49 -9.84 7.12 -0.63
C LYS A 49 -8.86 5.95 -0.64
N MET A 50 -7.63 6.20 -1.11
CA MET A 50 -6.58 5.18 -1.18
C MET A 50 -5.89 4.99 0.17
N PRO A 51 -5.12 3.90 0.37
CA PRO A 51 -4.42 3.65 1.63
C PRO A 51 -3.46 4.77 2.05
N SER A 52 -2.91 5.53 1.12
CA SER A 52 -2.05 6.68 1.40
C SER A 52 -2.79 7.88 1.95
N GLY A 53 -4.12 7.86 1.95
CA GLY A 53 -4.96 8.98 2.32
C GLY A 53 -5.36 9.86 1.14
N ALA A 54 -4.72 9.70 -0.02
CA ALA A 54 -5.09 10.43 -1.22
C ALA A 54 -6.45 9.99 -1.75
N LYS A 55 -7.19 10.93 -2.31
CA LYS A 55 -8.50 10.67 -2.91
C LYS A 55 -8.36 10.66 -4.42
N LYS A 56 -8.91 9.66 -5.06
CA LYS A 56 -8.83 9.50 -6.51
C LYS A 56 -10.22 9.26 -7.10
N ILE A 57 -10.44 9.80 -8.29
CA ILE A 57 -11.69 9.59 -9.03
C ILE A 57 -11.44 8.50 -10.06
N LEU A 58 -12.25 7.45 -10.01
CA LEU A 58 -12.13 6.28 -10.88
C LEU A 58 -13.41 6.08 -11.68
N PRO A 59 -13.33 5.49 -12.89
CA PRO A 59 -14.54 5.07 -13.61
C PRO A 59 -15.34 4.08 -12.76
N SER A 60 -16.67 4.23 -12.73
CA SER A 60 -17.52 3.36 -11.91
C SER A 60 -17.58 1.92 -12.41
N ALA A 61 -17.14 1.65 -13.63
CA ALA A 61 -17.06 0.29 -14.19
C ALA A 61 -15.88 -0.50 -13.65
N CYS A 62 -14.90 0.14 -12.98
CA CYS A 62 -13.79 -0.56 -12.34
C CYS A 62 -14.31 -1.53 -11.29
N ARG A 63 -13.66 -2.69 -11.21
CA ARG A 63 -14.06 -3.73 -10.26
C ARG A 63 -13.11 -3.75 -9.08
N GLY A 64 -13.62 -4.17 -7.94
CA GLY A 64 -12.82 -4.35 -6.73
C GLY A 64 -13.34 -5.53 -5.93
N MET A 65 -12.55 -5.97 -4.98
CA MET A 65 -12.95 -7.03 -4.05
C MET A 65 -13.37 -6.39 -2.73
N VAL A 66 -14.52 -6.78 -2.21
CA VAL A 66 -14.99 -6.29 -0.91
C VAL A 66 -14.12 -6.91 0.20
N GLY A 67 -13.63 -6.07 1.10
CA GLY A 67 -12.81 -6.49 2.23
C GLY A 67 -11.42 -5.89 2.22
N ILE A 68 -10.53 -6.49 2.99
CA ILE A 68 -9.14 -6.06 3.12
C ILE A 68 -8.20 -7.15 2.59
N VAL A 69 -6.98 -6.75 2.24
CA VAL A 69 -5.96 -7.71 1.79
C VAL A 69 -5.48 -8.53 2.98
N ALA A 70 -5.35 -9.84 2.80
CA ALA A 70 -4.85 -10.72 3.84
C ALA A 70 -3.40 -10.38 4.24
N GLY A 71 -3.00 -10.77 5.43
CA GLY A 71 -1.64 -10.57 5.91
C GLY A 71 -1.44 -9.27 6.69
N GLY A 72 -2.51 -8.58 7.06
CA GLY A 72 -2.40 -7.41 7.94
C GLY A 72 -1.91 -7.82 9.33
N GLY A 73 -1.30 -6.87 10.05
CA GLY A 73 -0.80 -7.11 11.39
C GLY A 73 0.57 -7.75 11.47
N ARG A 74 1.18 -8.10 10.35
CA ARG A 74 2.53 -8.70 10.35
C ARG A 74 3.56 -7.79 11.01
N VAL A 75 3.43 -6.47 10.80
CA VAL A 75 4.35 -5.49 11.37
C VAL A 75 4.16 -5.29 12.87
N ASP A 76 3.05 -5.76 13.44
CA ASP A 76 2.76 -5.65 14.88
C ASP A 76 3.61 -6.60 15.71
N LYS A 77 4.15 -7.65 15.11
CA LYS A 77 5.02 -8.59 15.81
C LYS A 77 6.45 -8.05 15.81
N PRO A 78 7.03 -7.77 16.98
CA PRO A 78 8.40 -7.28 17.03
C PRO A 78 9.40 -8.38 16.70
N MET A 79 10.49 -8.02 16.05
CA MET A 79 11.56 -8.98 15.74
C MET A 79 12.42 -9.32 16.96
N LEU A 80 12.50 -8.44 17.92
CA LEU A 80 13.17 -8.58 19.22
C LEU A 80 14.69 -8.69 19.17
N LYS A 81 15.29 -9.34 18.17
CA LYS A 81 16.73 -9.53 18.10
C LYS A 81 17.26 -9.43 16.68
N ALA A 82 18.56 -9.11 16.58
CA ALA A 82 19.24 -8.94 15.29
C ALA A 82 19.26 -10.22 14.46
N GLY A 83 19.31 -11.38 15.08
CA GLY A 83 19.30 -12.66 14.37
C GLY A 83 18.04 -12.88 13.54
N ARG A 84 16.91 -12.41 14.02
CA ARG A 84 15.65 -12.50 13.28
C ARG A 84 15.64 -11.58 12.06
N ALA A 85 16.20 -10.39 12.19
CA ALA A 85 16.38 -9.48 11.07
C ALA A 85 17.36 -10.03 10.03
N TYR A 86 18.46 -10.64 10.50
CA TYR A 86 19.44 -11.30 9.63
C TYR A 86 18.79 -12.36 8.76
N HIS A 87 18.03 -13.27 9.35
CA HIS A 87 17.35 -14.33 8.61
C HIS A 87 16.26 -13.80 7.67
N LYS A 88 15.55 -12.75 8.07
CA LYS A 88 14.55 -12.11 7.24
C LYS A 88 15.15 -11.53 5.96
N TYR A 89 16.24 -10.76 6.08
CA TYR A 89 16.83 -10.05 4.95
C TYR A 89 17.77 -10.90 4.12
N LYS A 90 18.29 -12.00 4.69
CA LYS A 90 19.13 -12.94 3.96
C LYS A 90 18.42 -13.52 2.73
N ALA A 91 17.13 -13.81 2.87
CA ALA A 91 16.32 -14.39 1.79
C ALA A 91 15.83 -13.35 0.77
N LYS A 92 16.08 -12.08 1.00
CA LYS A 92 15.58 -11.00 0.15
C LYS A 92 16.71 -10.39 -0.66
N ARG A 93 17.15 -9.21 -0.28
CA ARG A 93 18.22 -8.51 -0.98
C ARG A 93 19.26 -8.04 0.03
N ASN A 94 20.38 -7.62 -0.48
CA ASN A 94 21.49 -7.16 0.34
C ASN A 94 21.25 -5.71 0.80
N CYS A 95 20.34 -5.50 1.75
CA CYS A 95 19.95 -4.18 2.25
C CYS A 95 20.05 -4.07 3.78
N TRP A 96 20.64 -5.07 4.45
CA TRP A 96 20.74 -5.09 5.91
C TRP A 96 22.12 -5.62 6.32
N PRO A 97 22.77 -5.12 7.38
CA PRO A 97 22.35 -3.99 8.21
C PRO A 97 22.44 -2.64 7.50
N LYS A 98 21.64 -1.68 7.97
CA LYS A 98 21.71 -0.31 7.46
C LYS A 98 22.68 0.49 8.30
N VAL A 99 23.70 1.02 7.66
CA VAL A 99 24.68 1.89 8.32
C VAL A 99 24.14 3.31 8.34
N ARG A 100 24.26 3.98 9.49
CA ARG A 100 23.83 5.37 9.61
C ARG A 100 24.74 6.27 8.77
N GLY A 101 24.15 7.27 8.12
CA GLY A 101 24.91 8.19 7.27
C GLY A 101 26.05 8.91 8.01
N VAL A 102 25.87 9.20 9.29
CA VAL A 102 26.91 9.87 10.11
C VAL A 102 28.19 9.02 10.28
N CYS A 103 28.07 7.70 10.16
CA CYS A 103 29.19 6.76 10.24
C CYS A 103 29.88 6.56 8.89
N MET A 104 29.42 7.21 7.84
CA MET A 104 29.99 7.13 6.50
C MET A 104 30.88 8.34 6.20
N ASN A 105 31.60 8.27 5.08
CA ASN A 105 32.36 9.39 4.58
C ASN A 105 31.47 10.41 3.86
N PRO A 106 31.90 11.71 3.75
CA PRO A 106 31.08 12.72 3.07
C PRO A 106 30.73 12.38 1.64
N VAL A 107 31.55 11.59 0.94
CA VAL A 107 31.30 11.16 -0.44
C VAL A 107 30.09 10.24 -0.52
N GLU A 108 29.82 9.46 0.54
CA GLU A 108 28.82 8.41 0.54
C GLU A 108 27.45 8.89 1.05
N HIS A 109 27.44 9.92 1.89
CA HIS A 109 26.22 10.42 2.48
C HIS A 109 26.38 11.87 2.93
N PRO A 110 25.34 12.73 2.82
CA PRO A 110 25.42 14.14 3.26
C PRO A 110 25.83 14.33 4.72
N HIS A 111 25.50 13.38 5.61
CA HIS A 111 25.89 13.41 7.02
C HIS A 111 27.25 12.76 7.29
N GLY A 112 27.90 12.24 6.27
CA GLY A 112 29.20 11.58 6.42
C GLY A 112 30.26 12.53 6.93
N GLY A 113 31.17 12.00 7.77
CA GLY A 113 32.22 12.80 8.40
C GLY A 113 31.74 13.69 9.54
N GLY A 114 30.45 13.65 9.91
CA GLY A 114 29.91 14.37 11.05
C GLY A 114 30.13 13.67 12.38
N ASN A 115 29.84 14.37 13.46
CA ASN A 115 29.93 13.81 14.82
C ASN A 115 28.66 13.09 15.24
#